data_bf19a49a33e616413f9335b1acee4cd0
#
_entry.id   bf19a49a33e616413f9335b1acee4cd0
#
_cell.length_a   1.000
_cell.length_b   1.000
_cell.length_c   1.000
_cell.angle_alpha   90.00
_cell.angle_beta   90.00
_cell.angle_gamma   90.00
#
_symmetry.space_group_name_H-M   'P 1'
#
loop_
_entity.id
_entity.type
_entity.pdbx_description
1 polymer ?
#
loop_
_entity_poly.entity_id
_entity_poly.type
_entity_poly.pdbx_seq_one_letter_code
_entity_poly.pdbx_strand_id
1 'polypeptide(L)'
;MVSVMASMFLVALDQTIIATALGKIVEDFNAFESLSWIVTAYLLTTTITVPIAGKLSDLFGRRRLLLIGVAIFAAGSLLSGMAGNVDHLIFARAFQGIGGGIITANAFTIVGDLFAARERGKWQGMIGAVFGLSSVVGPLLGGWLTDGHGLFGITTDWRWTFYINVPVAIVAFALIAIFCPPLKHDKKPRVDYFGAALLTLGLGTLILAVDNTESIFKAFLDASGWSLA
;
A
#
# COMPACT_ATOMS: atom_id res chain seq x y z
N MET A 1 4.06 13.32 -15.05
CA MET A 1 3.81 11.85 -15.05
C MET A 1 4.93 11.04 -14.42
N VAL A 2 6.21 11.31 -14.68
CA VAL A 2 7.34 10.54 -14.06
C VAL A 2 7.22 10.48 -12.53
N SER A 3 6.91 11.59 -11.87
CA SER A 3 6.72 11.65 -10.41
C SER A 3 5.56 10.76 -9.90
N VAL A 4 4.47 10.69 -10.66
CA VAL A 4 3.34 9.79 -10.34
C VAL A 4 3.73 8.33 -10.51
N MET A 5 4.46 8.01 -11.58
CA MET A 5 4.96 6.64 -11.79
C MET A 5 5.96 6.21 -10.73
N ALA A 6 6.86 7.11 -10.30
CA ALA A 6 7.80 6.83 -9.23
C ALA A 6 7.07 6.54 -7.90
N SER A 7 6.01 7.29 -7.58
CA SER A 7 5.21 7.02 -6.39
C SER A 7 4.39 5.72 -6.49
N MET A 8 3.89 5.37 -7.67
CA MET A 8 3.22 4.09 -7.89
C MET A 8 4.21 2.91 -7.86
N PHE A 9 5.43 3.11 -8.37
CA PHE A 9 6.49 2.11 -8.26
C PHE A 9 6.84 1.80 -6.80
N LEU A 10 6.89 2.82 -5.94
CA LEU A 10 7.10 2.66 -4.51
C LEU A 10 6.04 1.73 -3.88
N VAL A 11 4.75 1.98 -4.15
CA VAL A 11 3.63 1.17 -3.65
C VAL A 11 3.67 -0.24 -4.22
N ALA A 12 3.90 -0.38 -5.53
CA ALA A 12 3.94 -1.67 -6.21
C ALA A 12 5.15 -2.53 -5.78
N LEU A 13 6.30 -1.89 -5.59
CA LEU A 13 7.50 -2.57 -5.10
C LEU A 13 7.28 -3.13 -3.70
N ASP A 14 6.72 -2.33 -2.78
CA ASP A 14 6.44 -2.76 -1.41
C ASP A 14 5.51 -3.99 -1.39
N GLN A 15 4.43 -3.98 -2.20
CA GLN A 15 3.48 -5.10 -2.26
C GLN A 15 4.11 -6.38 -2.83
N THR A 16 5.03 -6.27 -3.76
CA THR A 16 5.64 -7.43 -4.40
C THR A 16 6.83 -7.98 -3.62
N ILE A 17 7.60 -7.11 -2.98
CA ILE A 17 8.78 -7.49 -2.19
C ILE A 17 8.39 -8.20 -0.88
N ILE A 18 7.29 -7.80 -0.24
CA ILE A 18 6.84 -8.38 1.03
C ILE A 18 6.55 -9.89 0.90
N ALA A 19 6.07 -10.34 -0.26
CA ALA A 19 5.73 -11.73 -0.49
C ALA A 19 6.91 -12.69 -0.25
N THR A 20 8.14 -12.25 -0.56
CA THR A 20 9.36 -13.04 -0.32
C THR A 20 9.85 -12.98 1.11
N ALA A 21 9.54 -11.89 1.83
CA ALA A 21 9.94 -11.68 3.21
C ALA A 21 9.02 -12.39 4.22
N LEU A 22 7.75 -12.66 3.87
CA LEU A 22 6.73 -13.17 4.78
C LEU A 22 7.18 -14.43 5.53
N GLY A 23 7.77 -15.41 4.84
CA GLY A 23 8.24 -16.63 5.46
C GLY A 23 9.28 -16.37 6.56
N LYS A 24 10.26 -15.51 6.28
CA LYS A 24 11.31 -15.13 7.25
C LYS A 24 10.77 -14.30 8.42
N ILE A 25 9.81 -13.43 8.16
CA ILE A 25 9.14 -12.62 9.21
C ILE A 25 8.42 -13.52 10.19
N VAL A 26 7.66 -14.49 9.66
CA VAL A 26 6.87 -15.44 10.49
C VAL A 26 7.77 -16.35 11.27
N GLU A 27 8.89 -16.81 10.69
CA GLU A 27 9.90 -17.61 11.36
C GLU A 27 10.57 -16.83 12.51
N ASP A 28 10.96 -15.57 12.27
CA ASP A 28 11.64 -14.68 13.24
C ASP A 28 10.74 -14.37 14.45
N PHE A 29 9.47 -14.11 14.21
CA PHE A 29 8.50 -13.79 15.28
C PHE A 29 7.74 -15.02 15.82
N ASN A 30 7.93 -16.21 15.24
CA ASN A 30 7.17 -17.44 15.57
C ASN A 30 5.65 -17.21 15.54
N ALA A 31 5.17 -16.45 14.54
CA ALA A 31 3.80 -15.91 14.49
C ALA A 31 3.04 -16.35 13.22
N PHE A 32 2.91 -17.67 13.01
CA PHE A 32 2.24 -18.24 11.83
C PHE A 32 0.77 -17.84 11.71
N GLU A 33 0.06 -17.71 12.83
CA GLU A 33 -1.35 -17.30 12.85
C GLU A 33 -1.57 -15.84 12.41
N SER A 34 -0.54 -15.01 12.54
CA SER A 34 -0.61 -13.57 12.20
C SER A 34 -0.16 -13.25 10.77
N LEU A 35 0.22 -14.26 9.98
CA LEU A 35 0.75 -14.07 8.64
C LEU A 35 -0.22 -13.29 7.73
N SER A 36 -1.49 -13.66 7.73
CA SER A 36 -2.53 -12.98 6.96
C SER A 36 -2.65 -11.52 7.36
N TRP A 37 -2.60 -11.22 8.66
CA TRP A 37 -2.79 -9.87 9.18
C TRP A 37 -1.71 -8.88 8.75
N ILE A 38 -0.46 -9.33 8.52
CA ILE A 38 0.62 -8.48 8.01
C ILE A 38 0.27 -7.90 6.63
N VAL A 39 -0.40 -8.70 5.79
CA VAL A 39 -0.84 -8.28 4.45
C VAL A 39 -2.19 -7.57 4.51
N THR A 40 -3.15 -8.16 5.22
CA THR A 40 -4.53 -7.67 5.30
C THR A 40 -4.62 -6.28 5.93
N ALA A 41 -3.85 -5.98 6.98
CA ALA A 41 -3.82 -4.66 7.60
C ALA A 41 -3.44 -3.55 6.61
N TYR A 42 -2.45 -3.79 5.78
CA TYR A 42 -2.05 -2.86 4.72
C TYR A 42 -3.14 -2.72 3.64
N LEU A 43 -3.66 -3.83 3.13
CA LEU A 43 -4.69 -3.82 2.08
C LEU A 43 -5.98 -3.15 2.57
N LEU A 44 -6.40 -3.46 3.80
CA LEU A 44 -7.58 -2.89 4.42
C LEU A 44 -7.49 -1.36 4.50
N THR A 45 -6.41 -0.86 5.10
CA THR A 45 -6.22 0.59 5.26
C THR A 45 -6.01 1.29 3.91
N THR A 46 -5.30 0.66 2.97
CA THR A 46 -5.15 1.18 1.60
C THR A 46 -6.51 1.32 0.92
N THR A 47 -7.33 0.26 0.93
CA THR A 47 -8.63 0.24 0.26
C THR A 47 -9.60 1.26 0.85
N ILE A 48 -9.65 1.37 2.18
CA ILE A 48 -10.48 2.37 2.88
C ILE A 48 -10.01 3.80 2.57
N THR A 49 -8.70 4.00 2.48
CA THR A 49 -8.13 5.33 2.27
C THR A 49 -8.34 5.86 0.86
N VAL A 50 -8.38 5.00 -0.17
CA VAL A 50 -8.49 5.42 -1.58
C VAL A 50 -9.67 6.38 -1.84
N PRO A 51 -10.93 6.05 -1.51
CA PRO A 51 -12.07 6.96 -1.77
C PRO A 51 -11.99 8.25 -0.93
N ILE A 52 -11.50 8.16 0.30
CA ILE A 52 -11.32 9.31 1.19
C ILE A 52 -10.24 10.25 0.63
N ALA A 53 -9.09 9.70 0.26
CA ALA A 53 -7.97 10.45 -0.30
C ALA A 53 -8.32 11.09 -1.65
N GLY A 54 -9.13 10.45 -2.48
CA GLY A 54 -9.65 11.03 -3.70
C GLY A 54 -10.36 12.37 -3.43
N LYS A 55 -11.27 12.40 -2.47
CA LYS A 55 -11.97 13.62 -2.05
C LYS A 55 -11.07 14.64 -1.37
N LEU A 56 -10.20 14.21 -0.47
CA LEU A 56 -9.25 15.09 0.20
C LEU A 56 -8.30 15.77 -0.81
N SER A 57 -7.94 15.06 -1.89
CA SER A 57 -7.08 15.63 -2.92
C SER A 57 -7.74 16.75 -3.73
N ASP A 58 -9.07 16.71 -3.86
CA ASP A 58 -9.84 17.80 -4.47
C ASP A 58 -9.82 19.07 -3.59
N LEU A 59 -9.82 18.91 -2.25
CA LEU A 59 -9.84 20.01 -1.29
C LEU A 59 -8.45 20.62 -1.06
N PHE A 60 -7.46 19.78 -0.78
CA PHE A 60 -6.12 20.22 -0.36
C PHE A 60 -5.14 20.36 -1.53
N GLY A 61 -5.53 19.87 -2.71
CA GLY A 61 -4.70 19.86 -3.93
C GLY A 61 -3.89 18.57 -4.06
N ARG A 62 -3.84 18.07 -5.31
CA ARG A 62 -3.24 16.76 -5.67
C ARG A 62 -1.79 16.62 -5.20
N ARG A 63 -0.96 17.63 -5.50
CA ARG A 63 0.48 17.61 -5.17
C ARG A 63 0.72 17.51 -3.67
N ARG A 64 0.01 18.33 -2.87
CA ARG A 64 0.21 18.33 -1.40
C ARG A 64 -0.17 17.00 -0.78
N LEU A 65 -1.31 16.47 -1.19
CA LEU A 65 -1.77 15.20 -0.65
C LEU A 65 -0.86 14.03 -1.08
N LEU A 66 -0.36 14.06 -2.32
CA LEU A 66 0.58 13.05 -2.80
C LEU A 66 1.90 13.08 -2.00
N LEU A 67 2.45 14.27 -1.69
CA LEU A 67 3.63 14.41 -0.85
C LEU A 67 3.40 13.87 0.57
N ILE A 68 2.23 14.17 1.16
CA ILE A 68 1.84 13.63 2.47
C ILE A 68 1.72 12.10 2.39
N GLY A 69 1.11 11.55 1.35
CA GLY A 69 0.99 10.11 1.13
C GLY A 69 2.35 9.42 1.07
N VAL A 70 3.30 9.96 0.31
CA VAL A 70 4.67 9.41 0.22
C VAL A 70 5.39 9.53 1.57
N ALA A 71 5.22 10.62 2.30
CA ALA A 71 5.83 10.78 3.64
C ALA A 71 5.27 9.77 4.66
N ILE A 72 3.94 9.58 4.69
CA ILE A 72 3.28 8.57 5.55
C ILE A 72 3.75 7.17 5.16
N PHE A 73 3.82 6.88 3.86
CA PHE A 73 4.27 5.58 3.38
C PHE A 73 5.71 5.29 3.80
N ALA A 74 6.62 6.25 3.62
CA ALA A 74 8.02 6.13 4.03
C ALA A 74 8.17 5.94 5.54
N ALA A 75 7.44 6.72 6.34
CA ALA A 75 7.42 6.59 7.79
C ALA A 75 6.89 5.21 8.23
N GLY A 76 5.78 4.76 7.64
CA GLY A 76 5.23 3.43 7.92
C GLY A 76 6.18 2.30 7.53
N SER A 77 6.88 2.44 6.39
CA SER A 77 7.90 1.47 5.96
C SER A 77 9.09 1.44 6.93
N LEU A 78 9.56 2.59 7.37
CA LEU A 78 10.63 2.67 8.37
C LEU A 78 10.21 2.01 9.70
N LEU A 79 9.00 2.29 10.18
CA LEU A 79 8.44 1.67 11.39
C LEU A 79 8.30 0.16 11.23
N SER A 80 7.90 -0.33 10.04
CA SER A 80 7.81 -1.76 9.75
C SER A 80 9.18 -2.45 9.83
N GLY A 81 10.23 -1.83 9.30
CA GLY A 81 11.60 -2.34 9.42
C GLY A 81 12.14 -2.32 10.86
N MET A 82 11.66 -1.41 11.70
CA MET A 82 12.04 -1.30 13.12
C MET A 82 11.17 -2.15 14.05
N ALA A 83 10.22 -2.92 13.54
CA ALA A 83 9.30 -3.70 14.35
C ALA A 83 10.04 -4.75 15.20
N GLY A 84 9.77 -4.74 16.50
CA GLY A 84 10.31 -5.71 17.46
C GLY A 84 9.42 -6.89 17.74
N ASN A 85 8.15 -6.85 17.29
CA ASN A 85 7.18 -7.92 17.38
C ASN A 85 6.17 -7.84 16.22
N VAL A 86 5.34 -8.89 16.07
CA VAL A 86 4.39 -8.98 14.98
C VAL A 86 3.28 -7.92 15.07
N ASP A 87 2.82 -7.58 16.26
CA ASP A 87 1.76 -6.58 16.45
C ASP A 87 2.25 -5.20 16.02
N HIS A 88 3.48 -4.82 16.39
CA HIS A 88 4.12 -3.59 15.90
C HIS A 88 4.20 -3.56 14.37
N LEU A 89 4.55 -4.70 13.77
CA LEU A 89 4.61 -4.80 12.30
C LEU A 89 3.23 -4.60 11.67
N ILE A 90 2.19 -5.24 12.20
CA ILE A 90 0.80 -5.10 11.72
C ILE A 90 0.34 -3.64 11.82
N PHE A 91 0.57 -2.96 12.95
CA PHE A 91 0.25 -1.54 13.12
C PHE A 91 1.02 -0.64 12.14
N ALA A 92 2.32 -0.88 11.97
CA ALA A 92 3.14 -0.14 11.04
C ALA A 92 2.68 -0.34 9.59
N ARG A 93 2.27 -1.56 9.22
CA ARG A 93 1.68 -1.90 7.92
C ARG A 93 0.33 -1.21 7.71
N ALA A 94 -0.53 -1.19 8.72
CA ALA A 94 -1.79 -0.43 8.67
C ALA A 94 -1.55 1.06 8.44
N PHE A 95 -0.59 1.65 9.14
CA PHE A 95 -0.20 3.04 8.96
C PHE A 95 0.40 3.31 7.57
N GLN A 96 1.26 2.41 7.09
CA GLN A 96 1.85 2.48 5.74
C GLN A 96 0.78 2.40 4.65
N GLY A 97 -0.26 1.57 4.84
CA GLY A 97 -1.38 1.41 3.92
C GLY A 97 -2.17 2.72 3.73
N ILE A 98 -2.28 3.57 4.74
CA ILE A 98 -2.86 4.92 4.58
C ILE A 98 -2.07 5.72 3.53
N GLY A 99 -0.74 5.71 3.63
CA GLY A 99 0.12 6.34 2.63
C GLY A 99 -0.06 5.75 1.24
N GLY A 100 -0.11 4.41 1.13
CA GLY A 100 -0.35 3.67 -0.11
C GLY A 100 -1.67 4.03 -0.77
N GLY A 101 -2.75 4.13 0.02
CA GLY A 101 -4.08 4.54 -0.46
C GLY A 101 -4.10 5.98 -0.98
N ILE A 102 -3.43 6.91 -0.29
CA ILE A 102 -3.29 8.30 -0.74
C ILE A 102 -2.53 8.36 -2.08
N ILE A 103 -1.42 7.64 -2.22
CA ILE A 103 -0.63 7.60 -3.44
C ILE A 103 -1.46 7.05 -4.60
N THR A 104 -2.12 5.91 -4.38
CA THR A 104 -2.93 5.23 -5.39
C THR A 104 -4.09 6.10 -5.87
N ALA A 105 -4.87 6.68 -4.95
CA ALA A 105 -5.96 7.59 -5.29
C ALA A 105 -5.48 8.77 -6.14
N ASN A 106 -4.37 9.40 -5.74
CA ASN A 106 -3.84 10.56 -6.46
C ASN A 106 -3.25 10.19 -7.82
N ALA A 107 -2.66 9.02 -7.99
CA ALA A 107 -2.12 8.59 -9.27
C ALA A 107 -3.21 8.53 -10.34
N PHE A 108 -4.33 7.91 -10.04
CA PHE A 108 -5.46 7.81 -10.99
C PHE A 108 -6.15 9.16 -11.22
N THR A 109 -6.33 9.96 -10.17
CA THR A 109 -6.98 11.27 -10.30
C THR A 109 -6.12 12.27 -11.07
N ILE A 110 -4.81 12.29 -10.88
CA ILE A 110 -3.88 13.13 -11.65
C ILE A 110 -3.92 12.77 -13.14
N VAL A 111 -3.99 11.50 -13.50
CA VAL A 111 -4.19 11.08 -14.89
C VAL A 111 -5.50 11.61 -15.44
N GLY A 112 -6.58 11.56 -14.65
CA GLY A 112 -7.88 12.09 -15.03
C GLY A 112 -7.88 13.62 -15.24
N ASP A 113 -7.09 14.35 -14.44
CA ASP A 113 -7.00 15.83 -14.52
C ASP A 113 -6.09 16.33 -15.65
N LEU A 114 -5.00 15.62 -15.94
CA LEU A 114 -3.99 16.04 -16.90
C LEU A 114 -4.30 15.61 -18.34
N PHE A 115 -5.07 14.55 -18.54
CA PHE A 115 -5.24 13.96 -19.87
C PHE A 115 -6.72 13.84 -20.27
N ALA A 116 -6.97 14.11 -21.57
CA ALA A 116 -8.27 13.88 -22.18
C ALA A 116 -8.67 12.37 -22.08
N ALA A 117 -9.97 12.10 -22.07
CA ALA A 117 -10.48 10.73 -21.91
C ALA A 117 -9.85 9.71 -22.87
N ARG A 118 -9.56 10.12 -24.11
CA ARG A 118 -8.93 9.29 -25.14
C ARG A 118 -7.50 8.87 -24.80
N GLU A 119 -6.77 9.67 -24.03
CA GLU A 119 -5.36 9.43 -23.67
C GLU A 119 -5.19 8.74 -22.34
N ARG A 120 -6.22 8.74 -21.48
CA ARG A 120 -6.16 8.14 -20.13
C ARG A 120 -5.79 6.67 -20.15
N GLY A 121 -6.30 5.91 -21.15
CA GLY A 121 -5.97 4.49 -21.30
C GLY A 121 -4.48 4.22 -21.46
N LYS A 122 -3.77 5.05 -22.23
CA LYS A 122 -2.31 4.95 -22.38
C LYS A 122 -1.58 5.15 -21.04
N TRP A 123 -1.94 6.16 -20.29
CA TRP A 123 -1.29 6.49 -19.02
C TRP A 123 -1.63 5.49 -17.91
N GLN A 124 -2.87 4.99 -17.89
CA GLN A 124 -3.25 3.89 -16.99
C GLN A 124 -2.51 2.59 -17.33
N GLY A 125 -2.33 2.30 -18.63
CA GLY A 125 -1.50 1.19 -19.08
C GLY A 125 -0.04 1.31 -18.64
N MET A 126 0.53 2.53 -18.61
CA MET A 126 1.87 2.77 -18.08
C MET A 126 1.94 2.55 -16.55
N ILE A 127 0.91 2.93 -15.80
CA ILE A 127 0.81 2.58 -14.37
C ILE A 127 0.78 1.05 -14.21
N GLY A 128 0.01 0.34 -15.04
CA GLY A 128 0.01 -1.13 -15.07
C GLY A 128 1.38 -1.73 -15.38
N ALA A 129 2.15 -1.13 -16.31
CA ALA A 129 3.52 -1.54 -16.63
C ALA A 129 4.47 -1.37 -15.44
N VAL A 130 4.28 -0.34 -14.61
CA VAL A 130 5.03 -0.14 -13.36
C VAL A 130 4.78 -1.30 -12.40
N PHE A 131 3.54 -1.76 -12.25
CA PHE A 131 3.23 -2.96 -11.46
C PHE A 131 3.87 -4.22 -12.06
N GLY A 132 3.81 -4.38 -13.39
CA GLY A 132 4.49 -5.47 -14.09
C GLY A 132 5.99 -5.49 -13.84
N LEU A 133 6.65 -4.33 -13.89
CA LEU A 133 8.07 -4.21 -13.55
C LEU A 133 8.33 -4.58 -12.09
N SER A 134 7.51 -4.08 -11.18
CA SER A 134 7.64 -4.36 -9.74
C SER A 134 7.44 -5.84 -9.42
N SER A 135 6.59 -6.55 -10.16
CA SER A 135 6.37 -7.99 -9.96
C SER A 135 7.58 -8.86 -10.31
N VAL A 136 8.53 -8.33 -11.09
CA VAL A 136 9.81 -8.98 -11.38
C VAL A 136 10.89 -8.50 -10.42
N VAL A 137 11.02 -7.18 -10.26
CA VAL A 137 12.05 -6.55 -9.42
C VAL A 137 11.84 -6.86 -7.94
N GLY A 138 10.58 -6.86 -7.47
CA GLY A 138 10.23 -7.08 -6.06
C GLY A 138 10.74 -8.42 -5.52
N PRO A 139 10.35 -9.56 -6.11
CA PRO A 139 10.83 -10.86 -5.65
C PRO A 139 12.35 -11.04 -5.78
N LEU A 140 12.97 -10.50 -6.81
CA LEU A 140 14.42 -10.55 -6.97
C LEU A 140 15.15 -9.80 -5.85
N LEU A 141 14.75 -8.55 -5.59
CA LEU A 141 15.32 -7.75 -4.52
C LEU A 141 14.95 -8.33 -3.14
N GLY A 142 13.71 -8.78 -2.96
CA GLY A 142 13.25 -9.33 -1.70
C GLY A 142 13.97 -10.61 -1.32
N GLY A 143 14.14 -11.54 -2.26
CA GLY A 143 14.92 -12.76 -2.06
C GLY A 143 16.36 -12.42 -1.70
N TRP A 144 17.02 -11.57 -2.50
CA TRP A 144 18.41 -11.17 -2.24
C TRP A 144 18.58 -10.49 -0.87
N LEU A 145 17.66 -9.61 -0.47
CA LEU A 145 17.72 -8.91 0.82
C LEU A 145 17.47 -9.84 2.01
N THR A 146 16.64 -10.86 1.85
CA THR A 146 16.27 -11.81 2.92
C THR A 146 17.28 -12.95 3.10
N ASP A 147 18.14 -13.20 2.12
CA ASP A 147 19.13 -14.30 2.14
C ASP A 147 20.37 -14.03 3.02
N GLY A 148 20.45 -12.87 3.67
CA GLY A 148 21.52 -12.58 4.62
C GLY A 148 22.85 -12.20 3.98
N HIS A 149 22.81 -11.45 2.88
CA HIS A 149 24.02 -10.99 2.20
C HIS A 149 24.73 -9.88 3.00
N GLY A 150 26.06 -9.93 3.02
CA GLY A 150 26.88 -8.88 3.60
C GLY A 150 26.91 -7.62 2.73
N LEU A 151 26.27 -6.54 3.15
CA LEU A 151 26.33 -5.24 2.49
C LEU A 151 27.06 -4.24 3.40
N PHE A 152 28.21 -3.70 2.97
CA PHE A 152 28.98 -2.72 3.74
C PHE A 152 29.28 -3.13 5.20
N GLY A 153 29.46 -4.44 5.47
CA GLY A 153 29.75 -4.97 6.79
C GLY A 153 28.51 -5.22 7.67
N ILE A 154 27.29 -5.06 7.13
CA ILE A 154 26.03 -5.36 7.78
C ILE A 154 25.39 -6.54 7.04
N THR A 155 24.93 -7.56 7.76
CA THR A 155 24.13 -8.64 7.17
C THR A 155 22.71 -8.17 6.93
N THR A 156 22.22 -8.37 5.70
CA THR A 156 20.84 -8.05 5.37
C THR A 156 19.88 -9.08 6.01
N ASP A 157 18.69 -8.66 6.33
CA ASP A 157 17.59 -9.49 6.82
C ASP A 157 16.25 -9.04 6.20
N TRP A 158 15.15 -9.63 6.59
CA TRP A 158 13.82 -9.26 6.07
C TRP A 158 13.46 -7.78 6.30
N ARG A 159 14.04 -7.11 7.32
CA ARG A 159 13.79 -5.69 7.62
C ARG A 159 14.25 -4.77 6.48
N TRP A 160 15.26 -5.19 5.73
CA TRP A 160 15.75 -4.43 4.59
C TRP A 160 14.74 -4.32 3.45
N THR A 161 13.77 -5.25 3.36
CA THR A 161 12.66 -5.15 2.40
C THR A 161 11.77 -3.92 2.65
N PHE A 162 11.74 -3.45 3.89
CA PHE A 162 11.08 -2.20 4.26
C PHE A 162 12.00 -0.98 4.12
N TYR A 163 13.27 -1.11 4.55
CA TYR A 163 14.20 0.01 4.47
C TYR A 163 14.48 0.46 3.04
N ILE A 164 14.45 -0.43 2.05
CA ILE A 164 14.65 -0.09 0.63
C ILE A 164 13.56 0.87 0.10
N ASN A 165 12.38 0.86 0.69
CA ASN A 165 11.32 1.79 0.32
C ASN A 165 11.66 3.24 0.70
N VAL A 166 12.51 3.47 1.71
CA VAL A 166 12.86 4.82 2.17
C VAL A 166 13.63 5.62 1.11
N PRO A 167 14.76 5.12 0.55
CA PRO A 167 15.43 5.84 -0.53
C PRO A 167 14.56 6.00 -1.78
N VAL A 168 13.73 5.00 -2.13
CA VAL A 168 12.79 5.11 -3.24
C VAL A 168 11.74 6.20 -2.96
N ALA A 169 11.24 6.27 -1.72
CA ALA A 169 10.30 7.32 -1.31
C ALA A 169 10.93 8.73 -1.33
N ILE A 170 12.19 8.86 -0.95
CA ILE A 170 12.93 10.14 -1.02
C ILE A 170 13.02 10.60 -2.48
N VAL A 171 13.37 9.70 -3.40
CA VAL A 171 13.41 10.01 -4.83
C VAL A 171 12.03 10.38 -5.35
N ALA A 172 10.99 9.61 -5.03
CA ALA A 172 9.62 9.90 -5.44
C ALA A 172 9.16 11.26 -4.88
N PHE A 173 9.44 11.54 -3.59
CA PHE A 173 9.11 12.81 -2.95
C PHE A 173 9.79 13.99 -3.64
N ALA A 174 11.09 13.89 -3.94
CA ALA A 174 11.83 14.92 -4.66
C ALA A 174 11.25 15.16 -6.07
N LEU A 175 10.96 14.09 -6.81
CA LEU A 175 10.35 14.17 -8.13
C LEU A 175 8.96 14.84 -8.09
N ILE A 176 8.15 14.55 -7.07
CA ILE A 176 6.85 15.20 -6.89
C ILE A 176 7.04 16.68 -6.53
N ALA A 177 7.95 16.98 -5.61
CA ALA A 177 8.21 18.34 -5.17
C ALA A 177 8.74 19.24 -6.30
N ILE A 178 9.50 18.71 -7.25
CA ILE A 178 10.10 19.48 -8.34
C ILE A 178 9.17 19.53 -9.54
N PHE A 179 8.62 18.39 -9.96
CA PHE A 179 7.97 18.25 -11.27
C PHE A 179 6.45 18.20 -11.22
N CYS A 180 5.82 17.97 -10.06
CA CYS A 180 4.37 17.92 -9.99
C CYS A 180 3.79 19.34 -9.86
N PRO A 181 2.98 19.82 -10.82
CA PRO A 181 2.36 21.14 -10.72
C PRO A 181 1.33 21.16 -9.58
N PRO A 182 1.07 22.34 -8.99
CA PRO A 182 0.02 22.49 -7.98
C PRO A 182 -1.36 22.46 -8.65
N LEU A 183 -1.89 21.25 -8.87
CA LEU A 183 -3.24 21.06 -9.40
C LEU A 183 -4.26 21.34 -8.28
N LYS A 184 -4.94 22.47 -8.37
CA LYS A 184 -6.05 22.86 -7.49
C LYS A 184 -7.32 22.99 -8.33
N HIS A 185 -8.42 22.53 -7.76
CA HIS A 185 -9.74 22.82 -8.30
C HIS A 185 -10.33 24.01 -7.54
N ASP A 186 -10.83 25.03 -8.28
CA ASP A 186 -11.47 26.22 -7.67
C ASP A 186 -12.83 25.93 -7.03
N LYS A 187 -13.42 24.78 -7.33
CA LYS A 187 -14.69 24.37 -6.71
C LYS A 187 -14.39 23.71 -5.37
N LYS A 188 -15.02 24.23 -4.30
CA LYS A 188 -15.01 23.59 -2.97
C LYS A 188 -15.98 22.41 -3.00
N PRO A 189 -15.53 21.17 -3.22
CA PRO A 189 -16.41 20.00 -3.17
C PRO A 189 -16.90 19.82 -1.75
N ARG A 190 -18.19 19.47 -1.58
CA ARG A 190 -18.70 19.06 -0.28
C ARG A 190 -18.23 17.62 -0.01
N VAL A 191 -17.67 17.38 1.17
CA VAL A 191 -17.29 16.05 1.61
C VAL A 191 -18.54 15.34 2.10
N ASP A 192 -18.89 14.24 1.47
CA ASP A 192 -19.93 13.33 1.94
C ASP A 192 -19.33 12.38 2.99
N TYR A 193 -19.37 12.81 4.25
CA TYR A 193 -18.86 12.02 5.37
C TYR A 193 -19.66 10.73 5.58
N PHE A 194 -20.97 10.75 5.31
CA PHE A 194 -21.83 9.58 5.47
C PHE A 194 -21.53 8.53 4.41
N GLY A 195 -21.42 8.92 3.14
CA GLY A 195 -21.00 8.03 2.06
C GLY A 195 -19.59 7.47 2.27
N ALA A 196 -18.64 8.28 2.76
CA ALA A 196 -17.30 7.81 3.10
C ALA A 196 -17.32 6.77 4.24
N ALA A 197 -18.14 6.98 5.28
CA ALA A 197 -18.29 6.03 6.37
C ALA A 197 -18.92 4.71 5.89
N LEU A 198 -19.96 4.77 5.06
CA LEU A 198 -20.60 3.57 4.49
C LEU A 198 -19.64 2.78 3.60
N LEU A 199 -18.86 3.46 2.75
CA LEU A 199 -17.83 2.83 1.92
C LEU A 199 -16.74 2.16 2.78
N THR A 200 -16.30 2.86 3.83
CA THR A 200 -15.30 2.32 4.78
C THR A 200 -15.81 1.06 5.46
N LEU A 201 -17.04 1.10 5.98
CA LEU A 201 -17.66 -0.06 6.63
C LEU A 201 -17.90 -1.20 5.62
N GLY A 202 -18.46 -0.89 4.45
CA GLY A 202 -18.75 -1.90 3.43
C GLY A 202 -17.51 -2.59 2.88
N LEU A 203 -16.49 -1.83 2.48
CA LEU A 203 -15.23 -2.39 1.98
C LEU A 203 -14.44 -3.07 3.11
N GLY A 204 -14.43 -2.47 4.31
CA GLY A 204 -13.76 -3.05 5.47
C GLY A 204 -14.34 -4.40 5.86
N THR A 205 -15.66 -4.50 5.99
CA THR A 205 -16.34 -5.77 6.30
C THR A 205 -16.16 -6.81 5.20
N LEU A 206 -16.18 -6.39 3.92
CA LEU A 206 -15.95 -7.31 2.80
C LEU A 206 -14.54 -7.91 2.84
N ILE A 207 -13.50 -7.08 3.04
CA ILE A 207 -12.11 -7.56 3.12
C ILE A 207 -11.94 -8.51 4.31
N LEU A 208 -12.47 -8.13 5.48
CA LEU A 208 -12.41 -8.99 6.67
C LEU A 208 -13.18 -10.29 6.49
N ALA A 209 -14.32 -10.27 5.81
CA ALA A 209 -15.08 -11.48 5.51
C ALA A 209 -14.31 -12.41 4.58
N VAL A 210 -13.64 -11.86 3.55
CA VAL A 210 -12.83 -12.67 2.62
C VAL A 210 -11.61 -13.25 3.32
N ASP A 211 -10.93 -12.48 4.16
CA ASP A 211 -9.74 -12.93 4.92
C ASP A 211 -10.09 -14.02 5.93
N ASN A 212 -11.29 -13.93 6.55
CA ASN A 212 -11.77 -14.90 7.54
C ASN A 212 -12.75 -15.94 6.96
N THR A 213 -12.75 -16.14 5.64
CA THR A 213 -13.72 -17.04 4.97
C THR A 213 -13.73 -18.44 5.56
N GLU A 214 -12.58 -19.00 5.90
CA GLU A 214 -12.47 -20.33 6.48
C GLU A 214 -13.15 -20.40 7.86
N SER A 215 -12.91 -19.42 8.73
CA SER A 215 -13.51 -19.34 10.06
C SER A 215 -15.02 -19.13 9.99
N ILE A 216 -15.47 -18.27 9.08
CA ILE A 216 -16.90 -18.00 8.84
C ILE A 216 -17.58 -19.25 8.29
N PHE A 217 -16.94 -19.95 7.35
CA PHE A 217 -17.49 -21.18 6.76
C PHE A 217 -17.56 -22.30 7.78
N LYS A 218 -16.55 -22.50 8.63
CA LYS A 218 -16.59 -23.44 9.76
C LYS A 218 -17.72 -23.11 10.71
N ALA A 219 -17.86 -21.86 11.14
CA ALA A 219 -18.94 -21.42 12.02
C ALA A 219 -20.34 -21.66 11.39
N PHE A 220 -20.48 -21.46 10.07
CA PHE A 220 -21.72 -21.75 9.35
C PHE A 220 -22.03 -23.26 9.31
N LEU A 221 -21.02 -24.11 9.06
CA LEU A 221 -21.19 -25.56 9.06
C LEU A 221 -21.59 -26.07 10.45
N ASP A 222 -20.93 -25.59 11.51
CA ASP A 222 -21.24 -25.93 12.89
C ASP A 222 -22.68 -25.52 13.27
N ALA A 223 -23.08 -24.31 12.88
CA ALA A 223 -24.44 -23.79 13.12
C ALA A 223 -25.52 -24.54 12.31
N SER A 224 -25.19 -25.03 11.12
CA SER A 224 -26.12 -25.79 10.25
C SER A 224 -26.21 -27.28 10.57
N GLY A 225 -25.33 -27.79 11.46
CA GLY A 225 -25.24 -29.21 11.78
C GLY A 225 -24.65 -30.07 10.64
N TRP A 226 -24.06 -29.47 9.64
CA TRP A 226 -23.38 -30.14 8.54
C TRP A 226 -21.92 -30.41 8.94
N SER A 227 -21.61 -31.66 9.32
CA SER A 227 -20.22 -32.09 9.45
C SER A 227 -19.74 -32.57 8.08
N LEU A 228 -18.60 -32.03 7.64
CA LEU A 228 -17.84 -32.66 6.55
C LEU A 228 -17.20 -33.91 7.14
N ALA A 229 -17.84 -35.07 6.96
CA ALA A 229 -17.30 -36.38 7.27
C ALA A 229 -16.21 -36.79 6.28
#